data_8a73df2dc43cef6119bb14720c35b228
#
_entry.id   8a73df2dc43cef6119bb14720c35b228
#
_cell.length_a   1.000
_cell.length_b   1.000
_cell.length_c   1.000
_cell.angle_alpha   90.00
_cell.angle_beta   90.00
_cell.angle_gamma   90.00
#
_symmetry.space_group_name_H-M   'P 1'
#
loop_
_entity.id
_entity.type
_entity.pdbx_description
1 polymer ?
#
loop_
_entity_poly.entity_id
_entity_poly.type
_entity_poly.pdbx_seq_one_letter_code
_entity_poly.pdbx_strand_id
1 'polypeptide(L)'
;MKAPVIHTATDLIYPDPISPERISFLINVKEIAPEVAELDLELLKQKLQDPEEGMGWSAEQVDSAEIEYKRYLNLCMVYGKGIVPNKIMDQTWHYHILDTRSYHKDCDKLFGGYMHHYPYFGMRGEQDAQDLKNSFENTKDLYLELFGEEMARDEHNKCWHDCENRCWNACPSNKME
;
A
#
# COMPACT_ATOMS: atom_id res chain seq x y z
N MET A 1 -36.47 -0.05 -3.33
CA MET A 1 -35.04 -0.20 -3.59
C MET A 1 -34.30 0.54 -2.49
N LYS A 2 -33.47 -0.14 -1.68
CA LYS A 2 -32.61 0.56 -0.72
C LYS A 2 -31.48 1.22 -1.51
N ALA A 3 -31.20 2.49 -1.25
CA ALA A 3 -30.05 3.18 -1.81
C ALA A 3 -28.76 2.40 -1.43
N PRO A 4 -27.78 2.31 -2.34
CA PRO A 4 -26.50 1.67 -2.01
C PRO A 4 -25.85 2.42 -0.85
N VAL A 5 -25.37 1.69 0.14
CA VAL A 5 -24.55 2.25 1.22
C VAL A 5 -23.25 2.77 0.56
N ILE A 6 -23.08 4.06 0.52
CA ILE A 6 -21.87 4.69 0.04
C ILE A 6 -20.84 4.58 1.17
N HIS A 7 -19.97 3.59 1.10
CA HIS A 7 -18.80 3.53 1.98
C HIS A 7 -17.87 4.68 1.57
N THR A 8 -17.72 5.65 2.43
CA THR A 8 -16.70 6.69 2.29
C THR A 8 -15.34 6.10 2.67
N ALA A 9 -14.24 6.71 2.24
CA ALA A 9 -12.89 6.28 2.65
C ALA A 9 -12.71 6.31 4.18
N THR A 10 -13.62 6.98 4.90
CA THR A 10 -13.67 7.05 6.37
C THR A 10 -14.26 5.80 7.04
N ASP A 11 -14.91 4.90 6.29
CA ASP A 11 -15.54 3.69 6.85
C ASP A 11 -14.59 2.49 6.95
N LEU A 12 -13.35 2.66 6.48
CA LEU A 12 -12.30 1.68 6.72
C LEU A 12 -11.95 1.70 8.21
N ILE A 13 -12.17 0.58 8.90
CA ILE A 13 -11.77 0.42 10.29
C ILE A 13 -10.24 0.35 10.30
N TYR A 14 -9.62 1.46 10.63
CA TYR A 14 -8.22 1.48 11.00
C TYR A 14 -8.14 1.33 12.52
N PRO A 15 -7.13 0.64 13.02
CA PRO A 15 -6.91 0.54 14.47
C PRO A 15 -6.70 1.90 15.11
N ASP A 16 -6.79 1.93 16.43
CA ASP A 16 -6.49 3.14 17.19
C ASP A 16 -5.09 3.64 16.85
N PRO A 17 -4.93 4.94 16.63
CA PRO A 17 -3.63 5.52 16.30
C PRO A 17 -2.63 5.24 17.44
N ILE A 18 -1.40 4.90 17.08
CA ILE A 18 -0.30 4.79 18.05
C ILE A 18 -0.10 6.13 18.78
N SER A 19 0.49 6.09 19.97
CA SER A 19 0.59 7.31 20.78
C SER A 19 1.39 8.43 20.06
N PRO A 20 1.04 9.70 20.28
CA PRO A 20 1.76 10.83 19.68
C PRO A 20 3.27 10.82 19.96
N GLU A 21 3.68 10.37 21.17
CA GLU A 21 5.07 10.25 21.56
C GLU A 21 5.80 9.22 20.68
N ARG A 22 5.14 8.10 20.41
CA ARG A 22 5.70 7.04 19.54
C ARG A 22 5.77 7.49 18.08
N ILE A 23 4.75 8.20 17.58
CA ILE A 23 4.79 8.82 16.25
C ILE A 23 5.99 9.74 16.14
N SER A 24 6.15 10.65 17.10
CA SER A 24 7.27 11.59 17.14
C SER A 24 8.63 10.88 17.19
N PHE A 25 8.73 9.80 17.96
CA PHE A 25 9.93 8.97 17.99
C PHE A 25 10.26 8.37 16.62
N LEU A 26 9.31 7.71 15.98
CA LEU A 26 9.50 7.05 14.67
C LEU A 26 9.89 8.06 13.58
N ILE A 27 9.27 9.24 13.54
CA ILE A 27 9.63 10.31 12.60
C ILE A 27 11.07 10.80 12.85
N ASN A 28 11.49 10.89 14.10
CA ASN A 28 12.84 11.36 14.43
C ASN A 28 13.94 10.34 14.09
N VAL A 29 13.70 9.04 14.30
CA VAL A 29 14.70 8.00 14.01
C VAL A 29 14.74 7.63 12.53
N LYS A 30 13.69 7.93 11.78
CA LYS A 30 13.54 7.62 10.33
C LYS A 30 13.73 6.14 10.00
N GLU A 31 13.24 5.29 10.87
CA GLU A 31 13.35 3.84 10.78
C GLU A 31 11.97 3.18 10.73
N ILE A 32 11.94 1.95 10.22
CA ILE A 32 10.77 1.09 10.31
C ILE A 32 10.61 0.64 11.76
N ALA A 33 9.37 0.70 12.28
CA ALA A 33 9.07 0.22 13.62
C ALA A 33 9.46 -1.25 13.79
N PRO A 34 10.03 -1.64 14.95
CA PRO A 34 10.51 -3.02 15.15
C PRO A 34 9.48 -4.09 14.85
N GLU A 35 8.22 -3.90 15.24
CA GLU A 35 7.13 -4.84 14.98
C GLU A 35 6.82 -5.05 13.50
N VAL A 36 7.05 -4.03 12.66
CA VAL A 36 6.94 -4.13 11.20
C VAL A 36 8.20 -4.78 10.61
N ALA A 37 9.38 -4.39 11.10
CA ALA A 37 10.65 -4.95 10.64
C ALA A 37 10.74 -6.47 10.86
N GLU A 38 10.18 -6.95 11.97
CA GLU A 38 10.16 -8.37 12.36
C GLU A 38 9.12 -9.23 11.62
N LEU A 39 8.31 -8.67 10.72
CA LEU A 39 7.38 -9.48 9.93
C LEU A 39 8.14 -10.50 9.09
N ASP A 40 7.74 -11.78 9.20
CA ASP A 40 8.25 -12.86 8.37
C ASP A 40 7.45 -12.95 7.07
N LEU A 41 8.04 -12.47 5.98
CA LEU A 41 7.44 -12.43 4.65
C LEU A 41 8.12 -13.42 3.68
N GLU A 42 8.91 -14.38 4.16
CA GLU A 42 9.67 -15.29 3.30
C GLU A 42 8.80 -16.14 2.38
N LEU A 43 7.68 -16.67 2.87
CA LEU A 43 6.73 -17.42 2.02
C LEU A 43 6.05 -16.51 0.99
N LEU A 44 5.75 -15.27 1.35
CA LEU A 44 5.22 -14.27 0.44
C LEU A 44 6.23 -13.96 -0.68
N LYS A 45 7.50 -13.78 -0.35
CA LYS A 45 8.59 -13.56 -1.32
C LYS A 45 8.71 -14.73 -2.28
N GLN A 46 8.70 -15.98 -1.78
CA GLN A 46 8.72 -17.18 -2.61
C GLN A 46 7.52 -17.20 -3.57
N LYS A 47 6.33 -16.83 -3.08
CA LYS A 47 5.13 -16.77 -3.92
C LYS A 47 5.22 -15.69 -5.00
N LEU A 48 5.77 -14.51 -4.69
CA LEU A 48 5.99 -13.44 -5.68
C LEU A 48 7.01 -13.82 -6.76
N GLN A 49 7.98 -14.68 -6.43
CA GLN A 49 8.98 -15.20 -7.38
C GLN A 49 8.42 -16.29 -8.30
N ASP A 50 7.37 -16.98 -7.91
CA ASP A 50 6.77 -18.04 -8.71
C ASP A 50 6.28 -17.50 -10.07
N PRO A 51 6.79 -18.00 -11.21
CA PRO A 51 6.42 -17.49 -12.53
C PRO A 51 5.04 -17.98 -13.01
N GLU A 52 4.48 -19.04 -12.42
CA GLU A 52 3.21 -19.62 -12.82
C GLU A 52 2.04 -19.05 -12.01
N GLU A 53 2.20 -18.94 -10.70
CA GLU A 53 1.14 -18.52 -9.79
C GLU A 53 1.44 -17.21 -9.05
N GLY A 54 2.60 -16.63 -9.24
CA GLY A 54 3.07 -15.38 -8.65
C GLY A 54 3.26 -14.29 -9.69
N MET A 55 4.25 -13.45 -9.46
CA MET A 55 4.61 -12.34 -10.34
C MET A 55 5.84 -12.64 -11.21
N GLY A 56 6.54 -13.75 -10.97
CA GLY A 56 7.80 -14.09 -11.62
C GLY A 56 8.93 -13.10 -11.32
N TRP A 57 8.87 -12.40 -10.19
CA TRP A 57 9.87 -11.40 -9.83
C TRP A 57 11.22 -12.04 -9.47
N SER A 58 12.32 -11.35 -9.80
CA SER A 58 13.65 -11.78 -9.38
C SER A 58 13.83 -11.65 -7.86
N ALA A 59 14.86 -12.29 -7.32
CA ALA A 59 15.22 -12.17 -5.90
C ALA A 59 15.42 -10.71 -5.47
N GLU A 60 16.10 -9.90 -6.30
CA GLU A 60 16.32 -8.48 -6.04
C GLU A 60 15.03 -7.68 -6.03
N GLN A 61 14.09 -8.02 -6.94
CA GLN A 61 12.79 -7.35 -7.00
C GLN A 61 11.94 -7.66 -5.76
N VAL A 62 11.93 -8.91 -5.27
CA VAL A 62 11.15 -9.26 -4.08
C VAL A 62 11.78 -8.70 -2.80
N ASP A 63 13.11 -8.59 -2.72
CA ASP A 63 13.79 -7.96 -1.60
C ASP A 63 13.46 -6.46 -1.53
N SER A 64 13.47 -5.78 -2.68
CA SER A 64 13.04 -4.39 -2.78
C SER A 64 11.56 -4.22 -2.44
N ALA A 65 10.70 -5.12 -2.92
CA ALA A 65 9.28 -5.11 -2.66
C ALA A 65 8.96 -5.34 -1.17
N GLU A 66 9.69 -6.20 -0.49
CA GLU A 66 9.57 -6.40 0.96
C GLU A 66 9.83 -5.10 1.73
N ILE A 67 10.94 -4.40 1.39
CA ILE A 67 11.30 -3.14 2.04
C ILE A 67 10.19 -2.10 1.82
N GLU A 68 9.76 -1.90 0.58
CA GLU A 68 8.72 -0.94 0.25
C GLU A 68 7.38 -1.28 0.91
N TYR A 69 7.02 -2.56 0.96
CA TYR A 69 5.79 -3.00 1.62
C TYR A 69 5.85 -2.82 3.13
N LYS A 70 6.97 -3.13 3.78
CA LYS A 70 7.16 -2.84 5.21
C LYS A 70 7.09 -1.34 5.50
N ARG A 71 7.65 -0.50 4.64
CA ARG A 71 7.51 0.96 4.74
C ARG A 71 6.05 1.42 4.61
N TYR A 72 5.30 0.83 3.68
CA TYR A 72 3.87 1.10 3.53
C TYR A 72 3.08 0.73 4.80
N LEU A 73 3.30 -0.46 5.36
CA LEU A 73 2.66 -0.87 6.62
C LEU A 73 3.03 0.08 7.76
N ASN A 74 4.27 0.53 7.82
CA ASN A 74 4.73 1.49 8.81
C ASN A 74 4.04 2.86 8.66
N LEU A 75 3.87 3.35 7.43
CA LEU A 75 3.09 4.56 7.16
C LEU A 75 1.64 4.42 7.63
N CYS A 76 1.00 3.29 7.32
CA CYS A 76 -0.37 3.01 7.76
C CYS A 76 -0.46 2.98 9.29
N MET A 77 0.54 2.43 9.97
CA MET A 77 0.59 2.38 11.44
C MET A 77 0.79 3.77 12.06
N VAL A 78 1.65 4.61 11.47
CA VAL A 78 1.98 5.94 12.00
C VAL A 78 0.89 6.97 11.72
N TYR A 79 0.40 7.02 10.49
CA TYR A 79 -0.51 8.08 10.03
C TYR A 79 -1.96 7.62 9.88
N GLY A 80 -2.21 6.33 9.89
CA GLY A 80 -3.56 5.78 9.81
C GLY A 80 -4.18 5.89 8.43
N LYS A 81 -5.30 6.62 8.34
CA LYS A 81 -6.15 6.68 7.14
C LYS A 81 -5.54 7.50 6.00
N GLY A 82 -5.90 7.13 4.78
CA GLY A 82 -5.59 7.93 3.58
C GLY A 82 -4.22 7.64 2.97
N ILE A 83 -3.50 6.64 3.47
CA ILE A 83 -2.25 6.19 2.87
C ILE A 83 -2.55 5.35 1.62
N VAL A 84 -2.05 5.79 0.49
CA VAL A 84 -2.23 5.12 -0.80
C VAL A 84 -0.91 4.46 -1.23
N PRO A 85 -0.89 3.14 -1.44
CA PRO A 85 0.32 2.44 -1.85
C PRO A 85 0.72 2.78 -3.30
N ASN A 86 2.02 2.67 -3.62
CA ASN A 86 2.45 2.55 -5.00
C ASN A 86 2.15 1.13 -5.52
N LYS A 87 2.41 0.87 -6.79
CA LYS A 87 2.04 -0.41 -7.41
C LYS A 87 2.77 -1.61 -6.80
N ILE A 88 4.05 -1.48 -6.46
CA ILE A 88 4.82 -2.56 -5.84
C ILE A 88 4.25 -2.89 -4.47
N MET A 89 3.99 -1.87 -3.65
CA MET A 89 3.37 -2.02 -2.34
C MET A 89 2.00 -2.68 -2.45
N ASP A 90 1.15 -2.22 -3.38
CA ASP A 90 -0.19 -2.71 -3.60
C ASP A 90 -0.21 -4.18 -4.07
N GLN A 91 0.65 -4.53 -5.03
CA GLN A 91 0.78 -5.90 -5.50
C GLN A 91 1.28 -6.84 -4.39
N THR A 92 2.27 -6.42 -3.63
CA THR A 92 2.78 -7.20 -2.49
C THR A 92 1.69 -7.37 -1.42
N TRP A 93 0.94 -6.31 -1.15
CA TRP A 93 -0.19 -6.35 -0.23
C TRP A 93 -1.29 -7.32 -0.69
N HIS A 94 -1.63 -7.34 -1.97
CA HIS A 94 -2.60 -8.30 -2.52
C HIS A 94 -2.17 -9.75 -2.26
N TYR A 95 -0.92 -10.09 -2.49
CA TYR A 95 -0.43 -11.45 -2.20
C TYR A 95 -0.40 -11.76 -0.70
N HIS A 96 -0.11 -10.76 0.16
CA HIS A 96 -0.20 -10.95 1.61
C HIS A 96 -1.64 -11.20 2.06
N ILE A 97 -2.62 -10.47 1.50
CA ILE A 97 -4.05 -10.71 1.78
C ILE A 97 -4.48 -12.14 1.40
N LEU A 98 -3.94 -12.68 0.31
CA LEU A 98 -4.25 -14.06 -0.12
C LEU A 98 -3.77 -15.12 0.87
N ASP A 99 -2.68 -14.87 1.61
CA ASP A 99 -2.32 -15.65 2.81
C ASP A 99 -3.13 -15.15 4.02
N THR A 100 -4.40 -15.47 4.01
CA THR A 100 -5.37 -14.95 4.98
C THR A 100 -5.01 -15.21 6.44
N ARG A 101 -4.24 -16.26 6.74
CA ARG A 101 -3.82 -16.59 8.11
C ARG A 101 -2.68 -15.71 8.59
N SER A 102 -1.63 -15.58 7.78
CA SER A 102 -0.50 -14.71 8.09
C SER A 102 -0.97 -13.26 8.12
N TYR A 103 -1.73 -12.83 7.10
CA TYR A 103 -2.25 -11.48 7.02
C TYR A 103 -3.10 -11.08 8.23
N HIS A 104 -4.01 -11.96 8.68
CA HIS A 104 -4.83 -11.67 9.86
C HIS A 104 -3.98 -11.53 11.13
N LYS A 105 -3.05 -12.45 11.35
CA LYS A 105 -2.12 -12.42 12.48
C LYS A 105 -1.26 -11.15 12.49
N ASP A 106 -0.75 -10.77 11.32
CA ASP A 106 0.12 -9.61 11.19
C ASP A 106 -0.66 -8.30 11.34
N CYS A 107 -1.87 -8.22 10.80
CA CYS A 107 -2.77 -7.11 11.05
C CYS A 107 -3.12 -6.95 12.54
N ASP A 108 -3.43 -8.04 13.24
CA ASP A 108 -3.68 -8.00 14.68
C ASP A 108 -2.46 -7.50 15.45
N LYS A 109 -1.25 -7.97 15.08
CA LYS A 109 0.01 -7.53 15.71
C LYS A 109 0.28 -6.05 15.49
N LEU A 110 0.09 -5.56 14.25
CA LEU A 110 0.47 -4.19 13.87
C LEU A 110 -0.60 -3.16 14.21
N PHE A 111 -1.86 -3.54 14.04
CA PHE A 111 -2.98 -2.61 14.02
C PHE A 111 -4.04 -2.91 15.07
N GLY A 112 -3.96 -4.04 15.76
CA GLY A 112 -5.01 -4.48 16.69
C GLY A 112 -6.32 -4.88 16.00
N GLY A 113 -6.32 -5.08 14.69
CA GLY A 113 -7.47 -5.45 13.89
C GLY A 113 -7.15 -5.55 12.40
N TYR A 114 -8.11 -6.02 11.60
CA TYR A 114 -7.93 -6.29 10.19
C TYR A 114 -7.81 -5.01 9.36
N MET A 115 -6.76 -4.86 8.58
CA MET A 115 -6.60 -3.77 7.61
C MET A 115 -7.27 -4.15 6.29
N HIS A 116 -8.41 -3.50 6.00
CA HIS A 116 -9.18 -3.78 4.79
C HIS A 116 -8.61 -3.07 3.56
N HIS A 117 -8.48 -3.81 2.46
CA HIS A 117 -8.17 -3.25 1.15
C HIS A 117 -9.46 -2.80 0.46
N TYR A 118 -9.49 -1.53 0.01
CA TYR A 118 -10.61 -0.98 -0.75
C TYR A 118 -10.22 -0.72 -2.22
N PRO A 119 -10.50 -1.65 -3.15
CA PRO A 119 -9.98 -1.60 -4.51
C PRO A 119 -10.72 -0.61 -5.43
N TYR A 120 -11.74 0.09 -4.93
CA TYR A 120 -12.60 0.97 -5.74
C TYR A 120 -12.29 2.45 -5.55
N PHE A 121 -11.28 2.81 -4.77
CA PHE A 121 -10.89 4.19 -4.57
C PHE A 121 -10.41 4.80 -5.89
N GLY A 122 -10.92 5.97 -6.21
CA GLY A 122 -10.71 6.62 -7.48
C GLY A 122 -11.64 6.14 -8.61
N MET A 123 -12.57 5.18 -8.39
CA MET A 123 -13.46 4.61 -9.42
C MET A 123 -14.88 5.16 -9.43
N ARG A 124 -15.24 6.06 -8.52
CA ARG A 124 -16.61 6.53 -8.31
C ARG A 124 -16.86 7.92 -8.88
N GLY A 125 -16.14 8.32 -9.93
CA GLY A 125 -16.28 9.59 -10.63
C GLY A 125 -15.06 10.48 -10.49
N GLU A 126 -15.12 11.67 -11.11
CA GLU A 126 -13.98 12.59 -11.22
C GLU A 126 -13.45 13.05 -9.85
N GLN A 127 -14.34 13.36 -8.91
CA GLN A 127 -13.93 13.79 -7.58
C GLN A 127 -13.17 12.69 -6.85
N ASP A 128 -13.65 11.45 -6.88
CA ASP A 128 -13.01 10.29 -6.25
C ASP A 128 -11.63 10.00 -6.89
N ALA A 129 -11.49 10.19 -8.20
CA ALA A 129 -10.23 10.08 -8.90
C ALA A 129 -9.23 11.19 -8.48
N GLN A 130 -9.73 12.43 -8.30
CA GLN A 130 -8.91 13.52 -7.79
C GLN A 130 -8.50 13.29 -6.33
N ASP A 131 -9.39 12.76 -5.51
CA ASP A 131 -9.11 12.45 -4.11
C ASP A 131 -8.04 11.35 -3.99
N LEU A 132 -8.10 10.31 -4.86
CA LEU A 132 -7.04 9.30 -4.96
C LEU A 132 -5.67 9.93 -5.29
N LYS A 133 -5.63 10.82 -6.28
CA LYS A 133 -4.41 11.52 -6.68
C LYS A 133 -3.85 12.36 -5.53
N ASN A 134 -4.69 13.15 -4.90
CA ASN A 134 -4.29 13.98 -3.76
C ASN A 134 -3.77 13.14 -2.58
N SER A 135 -4.45 12.02 -2.28
CA SER A 135 -4.04 11.10 -1.22
C SER A 135 -2.70 10.44 -1.53
N PHE A 136 -2.45 10.11 -2.80
CA PHE A 136 -1.17 9.56 -3.21
C PHE A 136 -0.02 10.59 -3.11
N GLU A 137 -0.23 11.83 -3.54
CA GLU A 137 0.76 12.90 -3.35
C GLU A 137 1.06 13.10 -1.86
N ASN A 138 0.03 13.15 -1.02
CA ASN A 138 0.20 13.22 0.43
C ASN A 138 0.99 12.01 0.99
N THR A 139 0.75 10.80 0.46
CA THR A 139 1.53 9.61 0.87
C THR A 139 3.01 9.76 0.55
N LYS A 140 3.37 10.34 -0.59
CA LYS A 140 4.78 10.61 -0.94
C LYS A 140 5.43 11.61 0.02
N ASP A 141 4.71 12.65 0.40
CA ASP A 141 5.20 13.64 1.36
C ASP A 141 5.44 13.01 2.73
N LEU A 142 4.49 12.21 3.22
CA LEU A 142 4.61 11.48 4.48
C LEU A 142 5.72 10.42 4.44
N TYR A 143 5.92 9.77 3.30
CA TYR A 143 7.03 8.82 3.11
C TYR A 143 8.38 9.54 3.23
N LEU A 144 8.54 10.69 2.56
CA LEU A 144 9.75 11.50 2.65
C LEU A 144 9.97 12.01 4.08
N GLU A 145 8.92 12.44 4.77
CA GLU A 145 8.98 12.87 6.17
C GLU A 145 9.48 11.75 7.08
N LEU A 146 8.88 10.54 6.93
CA LEU A 146 9.14 9.41 7.83
C LEU A 146 10.49 8.74 7.57
N PHE A 147 10.91 8.60 6.29
CA PHE A 147 12.12 7.86 5.93
C PHE A 147 13.29 8.73 5.47
N GLY A 148 13.05 10.01 5.17
CA GLY A 148 14.07 10.95 4.70
C GLY A 148 14.54 10.72 3.27
N GLU A 149 13.84 9.89 2.51
CA GLU A 149 14.11 9.58 1.11
C GLU A 149 12.81 9.53 0.29
N GLU A 150 12.90 9.77 -1.00
CA GLU A 150 11.73 9.69 -1.89
C GLU A 150 11.26 8.24 -2.04
N MET A 151 9.94 8.06 -2.14
CA MET A 151 9.34 6.76 -2.47
C MET A 151 9.88 6.25 -3.81
N ALA A 152 10.31 4.99 -3.84
CA ALA A 152 10.85 4.37 -5.05
C ALA A 152 9.89 4.53 -6.24
N ARG A 153 10.41 5.06 -7.34
CA ARG A 153 9.69 5.13 -8.61
C ARG A 153 9.84 3.80 -9.31
N ASP A 154 8.73 3.15 -9.58
CA ASP A 154 8.74 2.00 -10.48
C ASP A 154 8.87 2.51 -11.93
N GLU A 155 10.08 2.46 -12.47
CA GLU A 155 10.35 2.87 -13.85
C GLU A 155 9.56 2.07 -14.88
N HIS A 156 9.16 0.85 -14.55
CA HIS A 156 8.35 -0.03 -15.40
C HIS A 156 6.85 0.25 -15.29
N ASN A 157 6.43 1.12 -14.38
CA ASN A 157 5.03 1.36 -14.04
C ASN A 157 4.61 2.84 -14.09
N LYS A 158 5.05 3.56 -15.11
CA LYS A 158 4.63 4.94 -15.38
C LYS A 158 3.11 5.14 -15.44
N CYS A 159 2.35 4.06 -15.61
CA CYS A 159 0.90 4.11 -15.77
C CYS A 159 0.10 4.13 -14.47
N TRP A 160 0.66 3.75 -13.32
CA TRP A 160 -0.15 3.62 -12.10
C TRP A 160 -0.57 4.97 -11.51
N HIS A 161 0.33 5.94 -11.55
CA HIS A 161 0.10 7.26 -10.98
C HIS A 161 0.16 8.41 -11.98
N ASP A 162 0.78 8.18 -13.14
CA ASP A 162 0.90 9.19 -14.20
C ASP A 162 -0.26 9.12 -15.21
N CYS A 163 -1.16 8.14 -15.08
CA CYS A 163 -2.34 8.07 -15.93
C CYS A 163 -3.48 8.87 -15.33
N GLU A 164 -3.94 9.87 -16.03
CA GLU A 164 -5.20 10.58 -15.74
C GLU A 164 -6.42 9.65 -15.78
N ASN A 165 -6.26 8.45 -16.40
CA ASN A 165 -7.26 7.41 -16.49
C ASN A 165 -6.72 6.11 -15.93
N ARG A 166 -7.36 5.60 -14.92
CA ARG A 166 -7.13 4.33 -14.24
C ARG A 166 -6.74 3.18 -15.15
N CYS A 167 -5.53 2.70 -14.99
CA CYS A 167 -5.02 1.59 -15.79
C CYS A 167 -4.94 0.30 -15.01
N TRP A 168 -6.07 -0.32 -14.69
CA TRP A 168 -6.02 -1.73 -14.36
C TRP A 168 -6.00 -2.61 -15.61
N ASN A 169 -6.67 -2.19 -16.71
CA ASN A 169 -6.75 -3.00 -17.94
C ASN A 169 -6.88 -2.20 -19.24
N ALA A 170 -6.75 -0.89 -19.23
CA ALA A 170 -6.97 -0.10 -20.45
C ALA A 170 -6.15 1.18 -20.43
N CYS A 171 -4.84 1.05 -20.59
CA CYS A 171 -4.05 2.22 -20.97
C CYS A 171 -4.34 2.56 -22.43
N PRO A 172 -4.88 3.75 -22.77
CA PRO A 172 -5.12 4.14 -24.17
C PRO A 172 -3.88 4.19 -25.03
N SER A 173 -2.68 4.19 -24.41
CA SER A 173 -1.40 4.19 -25.11
C SER A 173 -1.03 2.85 -25.79
N ASN A 174 -1.81 1.78 -25.58
CA ASN A 174 -1.64 0.51 -26.29
C ASN A 174 -2.46 0.38 -27.58
N LYS A 175 -3.06 1.47 -28.06
CA LYS A 175 -3.45 1.56 -29.46
C LYS A 175 -2.26 2.07 -30.24
N MET A 176 -1.28 1.20 -30.46
CA MET A 176 -0.39 1.37 -31.60
C MET A 176 -1.13 0.84 -32.83
N GLU A 177 -1.25 1.74 -33.80
CA GLU A 177 -1.62 1.47 -35.17
C GLU A 177 -0.78 0.37 -35.81
#